data_5e3a5fffd5b00eb8ff51c44c3301754c
#
_entry.id   5e3a5fffd5b00eb8ff51c44c3301754c
#
_cell.length_a   1.000
_cell.length_b   1.000
_cell.length_c   1.000
_cell.angle_alpha   90.00
_cell.angle_beta   90.00
_cell.angle_gamma   90.00
#
_symmetry.space_group_name_H-M   'P 1'
#
loop_
_entity.id
_entity.type
_entity.pdbx_description
1 polymer ?
#
loop_
_entity_poly.entity_id
_entity_poly.type
_entity_poly.pdbx_seq_one_letter_code
_entity_poly.pdbx_strand_id
1 'polypeptide(L)'
;MKLELLRLKAGKGLLLGISTCMVALLSLNSCKKDELRIKPIDAGKDNKEVVDVDPQLPTDTLPCGGFRTQTQGGWGAPPHGNNPGKYVHTNFAAAFPNGLTVGCTYKITLTSAQAITDYLPGGGTPAVLTASYTNPTKLKNNLASQLVTLTLSVQFDQYDPHFSGSSVTLGSLIIGSGPFKGMTVSALLVEANKVLGGCPSAYTATQISDVLTTINENFDDGTVNGGFLVCPGGGVTFM
;
A
#
# COMPACT_ATOMS: atom_id res chain seq x y z
N MET A 1 31.11 -51.10 22.99
CA MET A 1 32.48 -50.86 23.43
C MET A 1 33.12 -49.94 22.42
N LYS A 2 33.26 -48.74 22.69
CA LYS A 2 34.24 -47.67 22.89
C LYS A 2 33.58 -46.33 22.77
N LEU A 3 33.54 -45.65 23.92
CA LEU A 3 33.37 -44.19 24.03
C LEU A 3 34.63 -43.51 23.48
N GLU A 4 34.49 -42.40 22.77
CA GLU A 4 35.53 -41.40 22.72
C GLU A 4 34.92 -40.02 22.96
N LEU A 5 35.28 -39.44 24.11
CA LEU A 5 35.14 -38.04 24.48
C LEU A 5 36.25 -37.23 23.78
N LEU A 6 35.94 -36.11 23.18
CA LEU A 6 36.91 -35.06 22.89
C LEU A 6 36.32 -33.69 23.19
N ARG A 7 36.56 -33.23 24.37
CA ARG A 7 37.24 -31.99 24.89
C ARG A 7 36.95 -30.68 24.19
N LEU A 8 36.25 -29.84 25.02
CA LEU A 8 36.23 -28.37 24.95
C LEU A 8 37.62 -27.77 24.88
N LYS A 9 37.80 -26.74 24.06
CA LYS A 9 38.82 -25.72 24.27
C LYS A 9 38.16 -24.35 24.38
N ALA A 10 38.20 -23.81 25.60
CA ALA A 10 37.90 -22.43 25.89
C ALA A 10 39.10 -21.54 25.49
N GLY A 11 38.84 -20.51 24.73
CA GLY A 11 39.79 -19.44 24.42
C GLY A 11 39.26 -18.12 24.95
N LYS A 12 39.80 -17.67 26.09
CA LYS A 12 39.62 -16.31 26.64
C LYS A 12 40.44 -15.34 25.79
N GLY A 13 39.79 -14.28 25.32
CA GLY A 13 40.43 -13.15 24.69
C GLY A 13 39.70 -11.88 25.10
N LEU A 14 40.12 -11.30 26.22
CA LEU A 14 39.73 -10.00 26.73
C LEU A 14 40.55 -8.94 25.97
N LEU A 15 39.88 -7.99 25.31
CA LEU A 15 40.52 -6.73 24.89
C LEU A 15 39.52 -5.58 25.08
N LEU A 16 39.85 -4.77 26.08
CA LEU A 16 39.29 -3.42 26.29
C LEU A 16 39.68 -2.54 25.08
N GLY A 17 38.70 -1.87 24.50
CA GLY A 17 38.87 -0.80 23.52
C GLY A 17 38.06 0.42 23.95
N ILE A 18 38.77 1.47 24.27
CA ILE A 18 38.34 2.73 24.86
C ILE A 18 37.40 3.50 23.95
N SER A 19 36.28 3.93 24.52
CA SER A 19 35.30 4.88 23.98
C SER A 19 35.93 6.25 23.78
N THR A 20 35.92 6.75 22.55
CA THR A 20 36.08 8.17 22.24
C THR A 20 34.73 8.75 21.83
N CYS A 21 34.18 9.51 22.77
CA CYS A 21 32.98 10.32 22.61
C CYS A 21 33.28 11.47 21.63
N MET A 22 32.77 11.44 20.41
CA MET A 22 32.80 12.57 19.47
C MET A 22 31.48 13.31 19.56
N VAL A 23 31.53 14.44 20.28
CA VAL A 23 30.45 15.42 20.35
C VAL A 23 30.36 16.12 18.98
N ALA A 24 29.36 15.78 18.19
CA ALA A 24 29.00 16.53 16.98
C ALA A 24 28.10 17.70 17.38
N LEU A 25 28.60 18.90 17.25
CA LEU A 25 27.85 20.15 17.37
C LEU A 25 26.79 20.21 16.22
N LEU A 26 25.54 20.13 16.62
CA LEU A 26 24.41 20.45 15.76
C LEU A 26 24.31 21.97 15.61
N SER A 27 24.69 22.50 14.47
CA SER A 27 24.39 23.86 14.05
C SER A 27 22.89 23.98 13.75
N LEU A 28 22.19 24.66 14.63
CA LEU A 28 20.79 25.09 14.44
C LEU A 28 20.76 26.16 13.36
N ASN A 29 20.35 25.81 12.13
CA ASN A 29 19.95 26.80 11.15
C ASN A 29 18.58 27.36 11.56
N SER A 30 18.64 28.58 12.09
CA SER A 30 17.51 29.43 12.40
C SER A 30 16.64 29.66 11.16
N CYS A 31 15.38 29.22 11.22
CA CYS A 31 14.34 29.66 10.30
C CYS A 31 14.16 31.15 10.48
N LYS A 32 14.46 31.95 9.45
CA LYS A 32 14.08 33.36 9.39
C LYS A 32 12.57 33.46 9.28
N LYS A 33 11.97 33.96 10.32
CA LYS A 33 10.59 34.39 10.37
C LYS A 33 10.50 35.70 9.60
N ASP A 34 9.88 35.68 8.42
CA ASP A 34 9.57 36.92 7.71
C ASP A 34 8.53 37.70 8.51
N GLU A 35 8.99 38.79 9.08
CA GLU A 35 8.19 39.77 9.78
C GLU A 35 7.36 40.55 8.77
N LEU A 36 6.05 40.31 8.79
CA LEU A 36 5.08 41.12 8.06
C LEU A 36 5.15 42.56 8.61
N ARG A 37 5.82 43.46 7.88
CA ARG A 37 5.76 44.91 8.12
C ARG A 37 4.36 45.41 7.80
N ILE A 38 3.56 45.59 8.83
CA ILE A 38 2.31 46.36 8.74
C ILE A 38 2.70 47.86 8.62
N LYS A 39 2.45 48.43 7.46
CA LYS A 39 2.51 49.91 7.30
C LYS A 39 1.32 50.55 8.02
N PRO A 40 1.50 51.68 8.74
CA PRO A 40 0.39 52.40 9.32
C PRO A 40 -0.54 52.93 8.20
N ILE A 41 -1.84 52.68 8.36
CA ILE A 41 -2.88 53.21 7.49
C ILE A 41 -3.10 54.65 7.90
N ASP A 42 -2.86 55.57 6.97
CA ASP A 42 -3.18 56.98 7.12
C ASP A 42 -4.70 57.16 6.96
N ALA A 43 -5.33 57.73 7.96
CA ALA A 43 -6.79 57.95 7.99
C ALA A 43 -7.14 59.21 7.17
N GLY A 44 -7.69 59.01 5.97
CA GLY A 44 -8.21 60.14 5.20
C GLY A 44 -8.84 59.77 3.85
N LYS A 45 -10.14 59.84 3.83
CA LYS A 45 -11.09 60.00 2.71
C LYS A 45 -11.71 58.75 2.08
N ASP A 46 -13.03 58.76 2.22
CA ASP A 46 -14.03 57.98 1.56
C ASP A 46 -13.71 57.59 0.12
N ASN A 47 -13.52 56.30 -0.12
CA ASN A 47 -13.94 55.62 -1.34
C ASN A 47 -14.23 54.17 -0.95
N LYS A 48 -15.51 53.82 -1.10
CA LYS A 48 -16.06 52.50 -0.88
C LYS A 48 -15.59 51.61 -2.02
N GLU A 49 -14.31 51.17 -1.95
CA GLU A 49 -13.82 50.10 -2.74
C GLU A 49 -14.07 48.82 -1.93
N VAL A 50 -15.13 48.12 -2.28
CA VAL A 50 -15.37 46.76 -1.80
C VAL A 50 -14.22 45.95 -2.37
N VAL A 51 -13.19 45.75 -1.55
CA VAL A 51 -12.19 44.73 -1.83
C VAL A 51 -12.94 43.40 -1.69
N ASP A 52 -13.36 42.90 -2.83
CA ASP A 52 -13.76 41.48 -2.95
C ASP A 52 -12.54 40.69 -2.54
N VAL A 53 -12.48 40.35 -1.27
CA VAL A 53 -11.52 39.36 -0.78
C VAL A 53 -12.04 38.02 -1.32
N ASP A 54 -11.57 37.69 -2.52
CA ASP A 54 -11.72 36.36 -3.06
C ASP A 54 -11.12 35.38 -2.02
N PRO A 55 -11.94 34.55 -1.36
CA PRO A 55 -11.43 33.54 -0.45
C PRO A 55 -10.94 32.31 -1.23
N GLN A 56 -10.26 32.53 -2.34
CA GLN A 56 -9.45 31.50 -2.94
C GLN A 56 -8.11 31.43 -2.19
N LEU A 57 -8.20 30.90 -0.93
CA LEU A 57 -7.13 30.09 -0.43
C LEU A 57 -6.77 29.13 -1.58
N PRO A 58 -5.52 29.09 -2.07
CA PRO A 58 -5.13 28.01 -2.96
C PRO A 58 -5.28 26.72 -2.16
N THR A 59 -6.44 26.08 -2.29
CA THR A 59 -6.52 24.65 -2.04
C THR A 59 -5.69 24.02 -3.13
N ASP A 60 -4.39 23.95 -2.89
CA ASP A 60 -3.48 23.07 -3.61
C ASP A 60 -3.82 21.63 -3.16
N THR A 61 -5.08 21.27 -3.31
CA THR A 61 -5.53 19.89 -3.30
C THR A 61 -5.06 19.32 -4.61
N LEU A 62 -3.84 18.76 -4.59
CA LEU A 62 -3.38 17.89 -5.64
C LEU A 62 -4.53 16.96 -6.04
N PRO A 63 -4.87 16.87 -7.32
CA PRO A 63 -6.05 16.14 -7.74
C PRO A 63 -5.94 14.70 -7.25
N CYS A 64 -6.89 14.29 -6.43
CA CYS A 64 -7.06 12.90 -6.05
C CYS A 64 -7.61 12.16 -7.28
N GLY A 65 -6.72 11.60 -8.07
CA GLY A 65 -7.01 10.92 -9.32
C GLY A 65 -5.76 10.28 -9.90
N GLY A 66 -5.89 9.60 -11.03
CA GLY A 66 -4.77 8.93 -11.69
C GLY A 66 -4.33 7.65 -10.99
N PHE A 67 -5.20 7.04 -10.18
CA PHE A 67 -4.93 5.74 -9.54
C PHE A 67 -4.87 4.61 -10.56
N ARG A 68 -4.18 3.54 -10.17
CA ARG A 68 -4.06 2.33 -10.97
C ARG A 68 -4.28 1.10 -10.10
N THR A 69 -5.11 0.20 -10.56
CA THR A 69 -5.26 -1.17 -10.06
C THR A 69 -5.09 -2.14 -11.23
N GLN A 70 -5.04 -3.42 -10.94
CA GLN A 70 -5.00 -4.48 -11.95
C GLN A 70 -5.90 -5.63 -11.50
N THR A 71 -6.46 -6.33 -12.46
CA THR A 71 -7.16 -7.58 -12.22
C THR A 71 -6.17 -8.73 -11.94
N GLN A 72 -6.69 -9.87 -11.48
CA GLN A 72 -5.88 -11.09 -11.36
C GLN A 72 -5.19 -11.47 -12.68
N GLY A 73 -5.92 -11.33 -13.80
CA GLY A 73 -5.39 -11.62 -15.13
C GLY A 73 -4.29 -10.65 -15.56
N GLY A 74 -4.41 -9.39 -15.17
CA GLY A 74 -3.39 -8.37 -15.42
C GLY A 74 -2.07 -8.72 -14.72
N TRP A 75 -2.08 -8.91 -13.39
CA TRP A 75 -0.89 -9.25 -12.63
C TRP A 75 -0.33 -10.64 -12.96
N GLY A 76 -1.17 -11.63 -13.25
CA GLY A 76 -0.78 -13.00 -13.62
C GLY A 76 -0.34 -13.17 -15.06
N ALA A 77 -0.41 -12.14 -15.90
CA ALA A 77 0.01 -12.23 -17.29
C ALA A 77 1.50 -12.55 -17.41
N PRO A 78 1.92 -13.45 -18.32
CA PRO A 78 3.32 -13.66 -18.64
C PRO A 78 3.99 -12.32 -19.05
N PRO A 79 5.25 -12.07 -18.63
CA PRO A 79 5.93 -10.80 -18.92
C PRO A 79 6.10 -10.60 -20.44
N HIS A 80 5.50 -9.54 -20.96
CA HIS A 80 5.59 -9.19 -22.38
C HIS A 80 5.42 -7.66 -22.57
N GLY A 81 6.27 -7.05 -23.40
CA GLY A 81 6.20 -5.60 -23.67
C GLY A 81 6.18 -4.79 -22.37
N ASN A 82 5.17 -3.94 -22.22
CA ASN A 82 4.94 -3.12 -21.03
C ASN A 82 3.72 -3.57 -20.22
N ASN A 83 3.31 -4.85 -20.33
CA ASN A 83 2.16 -5.35 -19.61
C ASN A 83 2.39 -5.40 -18.09
N PRO A 84 1.32 -5.53 -17.27
CA PRO A 84 1.43 -5.63 -15.81
C PRO A 84 2.32 -6.79 -15.34
N GLY A 85 2.32 -7.94 -16.05
CA GLY A 85 3.22 -9.05 -15.75
C GLY A 85 4.70 -8.67 -15.87
N LYS A 86 5.07 -7.89 -16.92
CA LYS A 86 6.43 -7.36 -17.04
C LYS A 86 6.78 -6.43 -15.90
N TYR A 87 5.83 -5.59 -15.47
CA TYR A 87 6.02 -4.69 -14.33
C TYR A 87 6.31 -5.48 -13.03
N VAL A 88 5.51 -6.54 -12.75
CA VAL A 88 5.76 -7.45 -11.61
C VAL A 88 7.17 -8.02 -11.67
N HIS A 89 7.56 -8.60 -12.82
CA HIS A 89 8.87 -9.24 -12.97
C HIS A 89 10.05 -8.27 -12.82
N THR A 90 9.83 -6.98 -13.11
CA THR A 90 10.86 -5.95 -12.96
C THR A 90 10.99 -5.48 -11.51
N ASN A 91 9.88 -5.31 -10.79
CA ASN A 91 9.84 -4.56 -9.53
C ASN A 91 9.60 -5.44 -8.28
N PHE A 92 9.17 -6.70 -8.44
CA PHE A 92 8.75 -7.55 -7.32
C PHE A 92 9.82 -7.69 -6.24
N ALA A 93 11.06 -8.00 -6.62
CA ALA A 93 12.12 -8.25 -5.65
C ALA A 93 12.44 -7.02 -4.77
N ALA A 94 12.30 -5.81 -5.33
CA ALA A 94 12.53 -4.57 -4.60
C ALA A 94 11.31 -4.16 -3.74
N ALA A 95 10.09 -4.31 -4.28
CA ALA A 95 8.87 -3.97 -3.56
C ALA A 95 8.51 -5.01 -2.47
N PHE A 96 8.94 -6.26 -2.64
CA PHE A 96 8.67 -7.39 -1.75
C PHE A 96 9.96 -8.15 -1.39
N PRO A 97 10.90 -7.54 -0.66
CA PRO A 97 12.20 -8.16 -0.38
C PRO A 97 12.12 -9.49 0.40
N ASN A 98 11.03 -9.71 1.14
CA ASN A 98 10.74 -10.92 1.88
C ASN A 98 9.64 -11.78 1.23
N GLY A 99 9.29 -11.51 -0.04
CA GLY A 99 8.14 -12.07 -0.72
C GLY A 99 6.81 -11.44 -0.30
N LEU A 100 5.75 -11.71 -1.08
CA LEU A 100 4.40 -11.30 -0.76
C LEU A 100 3.74 -12.35 0.13
N THR A 101 3.21 -11.96 1.29
CA THR A 101 2.51 -12.86 2.21
C THR A 101 1.13 -12.30 2.51
N VAL A 102 0.09 -13.15 2.37
CA VAL A 102 -1.29 -12.86 2.77
C VAL A 102 -1.80 -13.93 3.73
N GLY A 103 -2.77 -13.55 4.57
CA GLY A 103 -3.36 -14.41 5.60
C GLY A 103 -2.95 -14.02 7.01
N CYS A 104 -3.34 -14.83 7.99
CA CYS A 104 -3.19 -14.55 9.42
C CYS A 104 -2.62 -15.79 10.14
N THR A 105 -3.46 -16.71 10.66
CA THR A 105 -3.02 -18.00 11.21
C THR A 105 -2.45 -18.87 10.09
N TYR A 106 -3.24 -19.06 9.04
CA TYR A 106 -2.77 -19.67 7.80
C TYR A 106 -2.41 -18.62 6.78
N LYS A 107 -1.37 -18.88 5.98
CA LYS A 107 -0.79 -17.89 5.08
C LYS A 107 -0.50 -18.48 3.70
N ILE A 108 -0.55 -17.62 2.70
CA ILE A 108 0.06 -17.87 1.39
C ILE A 108 1.26 -16.94 1.28
N THR A 109 2.42 -17.51 0.95
CA THR A 109 3.64 -16.75 0.65
C THR A 109 4.07 -17.01 -0.78
N LEU A 110 4.22 -15.93 -1.56
CA LEU A 110 4.72 -15.94 -2.94
C LEU A 110 6.09 -15.29 -2.93
N THR A 111 7.13 -16.06 -3.23
CA THR A 111 8.52 -15.64 -2.99
C THR A 111 9.18 -14.99 -4.19
N SER A 112 8.53 -14.97 -5.34
CA SER A 112 9.08 -14.41 -6.59
C SER A 112 7.98 -13.90 -7.52
N ALA A 113 8.36 -13.07 -8.49
CA ALA A 113 7.48 -12.64 -9.57
C ALA A 113 6.92 -13.83 -10.37
N GLN A 114 7.74 -14.87 -10.60
CA GLN A 114 7.26 -16.08 -11.27
C GLN A 114 6.17 -16.79 -10.46
N ALA A 115 6.29 -16.82 -9.12
CA ALA A 115 5.25 -17.40 -8.27
C ALA A 115 3.93 -16.64 -8.37
N ILE A 116 3.95 -15.32 -8.59
CA ILE A 116 2.75 -14.53 -8.88
C ILE A 116 2.12 -14.98 -10.21
N THR A 117 2.94 -15.07 -11.27
CA THR A 117 2.48 -15.50 -12.61
C THR A 117 1.90 -16.92 -12.59
N ASP A 118 2.52 -17.84 -11.84
CA ASP A 118 2.07 -19.24 -11.74
C ASP A 118 0.79 -19.39 -10.89
N TYR A 119 0.55 -18.45 -9.96
CA TYR A 119 -0.60 -18.47 -9.07
C TYR A 119 -1.82 -17.77 -9.64
N LEU A 120 -1.65 -16.62 -10.30
CA LEU A 120 -2.75 -15.79 -10.81
C LEU A 120 -3.03 -16.09 -12.30
N PRO A 121 -4.31 -16.10 -12.73
CA PRO A 121 -5.52 -15.96 -11.92
C PRO A 121 -5.86 -17.24 -11.14
N GLY A 122 -6.19 -17.10 -9.84
CA GLY A 122 -6.49 -18.26 -8.99
C GLY A 122 -7.89 -18.82 -9.20
N GLY A 123 -8.91 -17.99 -9.11
CA GLY A 123 -10.34 -18.37 -9.20
C GLY A 123 -10.79 -19.32 -8.07
N GLY A 124 -11.98 -19.93 -8.25
CA GLY A 124 -12.56 -20.86 -7.29
C GLY A 124 -13.51 -20.18 -6.29
N THR A 125 -14.07 -20.97 -5.35
CA THR A 125 -14.96 -20.47 -4.30
C THR A 125 -14.16 -19.74 -3.22
N PRO A 126 -14.60 -18.53 -2.79
CA PRO A 126 -13.98 -17.83 -1.67
C PRO A 126 -14.06 -18.67 -0.39
N ALA A 127 -12.93 -18.88 0.29
CA ALA A 127 -12.88 -19.70 1.49
C ALA A 127 -11.74 -19.26 2.42
N VAL A 128 -11.88 -19.60 3.72
CA VAL A 128 -10.80 -19.52 4.69
C VAL A 128 -9.76 -20.59 4.38
N LEU A 129 -8.48 -20.29 4.55
CA LEU A 129 -7.41 -21.27 4.40
C LEU A 129 -7.47 -22.32 5.53
N THR A 130 -7.17 -23.56 5.18
CA THR A 130 -7.06 -24.69 6.13
C THR A 130 -5.60 -25.09 6.39
N ALA A 131 -4.65 -24.53 5.66
CA ALA A 131 -3.22 -24.72 5.81
C ALA A 131 -2.45 -23.52 5.23
N SER A 132 -1.14 -23.44 5.53
CA SER A 132 -0.25 -22.48 4.90
C SER A 132 0.38 -23.06 3.63
N TYR A 133 0.63 -22.18 2.65
CA TYR A 133 1.15 -22.55 1.34
C TYR A 133 2.32 -21.64 0.95
N THR A 134 3.33 -22.18 0.31
CA THR A 134 4.40 -21.43 -0.33
C THR A 134 4.40 -21.71 -1.83
N ASN A 135 4.29 -20.65 -2.64
CA ASN A 135 4.24 -20.71 -4.09
C ASN A 135 3.21 -21.74 -4.64
N PRO A 136 1.94 -21.69 -4.20
CA PRO A 136 0.94 -22.62 -4.70
C PRO A 136 0.61 -22.33 -6.17
N THR A 137 0.52 -23.38 -6.99
CA THR A 137 0.13 -23.26 -8.41
C THR A 137 -1.27 -23.79 -8.71
N LYS A 138 -1.86 -24.55 -7.76
CA LYS A 138 -3.14 -25.26 -7.97
C LYS A 138 -4.21 -24.88 -6.95
N LEU A 139 -3.92 -23.95 -6.05
CA LEU A 139 -4.89 -23.51 -5.03
C LEU A 139 -6.02 -22.71 -5.68
N LYS A 140 -7.25 -23.21 -5.57
CA LYS A 140 -8.46 -22.56 -6.07
C LYS A 140 -9.19 -21.89 -4.93
N ASN A 141 -8.96 -20.60 -4.73
CA ASN A 141 -9.57 -19.77 -3.70
C ASN A 141 -9.64 -18.32 -4.18
N ASN A 142 -10.81 -17.87 -4.61
CA ASN A 142 -10.96 -16.52 -5.18
C ASN A 142 -10.66 -15.42 -4.14
N LEU A 143 -10.98 -15.62 -2.86
CA LEU A 143 -10.62 -14.67 -1.81
C LEU A 143 -9.10 -14.47 -1.75
N ALA A 144 -8.35 -15.56 -1.77
CA ALA A 144 -6.89 -15.51 -1.70
C ALA A 144 -6.28 -14.81 -2.93
N SER A 145 -6.75 -15.15 -4.13
CA SER A 145 -6.23 -14.56 -5.35
C SER A 145 -6.61 -13.08 -5.51
N GLN A 146 -7.82 -12.66 -5.11
CA GLN A 146 -8.20 -11.25 -5.09
C GLN A 146 -7.41 -10.45 -4.05
N LEU A 147 -7.12 -11.05 -2.88
CA LEU A 147 -6.31 -10.41 -1.85
C LEU A 147 -4.85 -10.24 -2.29
N VAL A 148 -4.26 -11.24 -2.92
CA VAL A 148 -2.92 -11.13 -3.53
C VAL A 148 -2.90 -10.00 -4.56
N THR A 149 -3.90 -9.92 -5.42
CA THR A 149 -4.06 -8.91 -6.47
C THR A 149 -4.09 -7.48 -5.90
N LEU A 150 -4.92 -7.24 -4.87
CA LEU A 150 -4.99 -5.91 -4.25
C LEU A 150 -3.71 -5.59 -3.45
N THR A 151 -3.11 -6.58 -2.79
CA THR A 151 -1.84 -6.40 -2.07
C THR A 151 -0.73 -5.96 -3.02
N LEU A 152 -0.66 -6.54 -4.24
CA LEU A 152 0.28 -6.10 -5.28
C LEU A 152 0.04 -4.64 -5.65
N SER A 153 -1.21 -4.26 -5.98
CA SER A 153 -1.54 -2.89 -6.40
C SER A 153 -1.19 -1.87 -5.31
N VAL A 154 -1.58 -2.12 -4.05
CA VAL A 154 -1.31 -1.20 -2.93
C VAL A 154 0.18 -1.09 -2.63
N GLN A 155 0.91 -2.20 -2.65
CA GLN A 155 2.34 -2.19 -2.35
C GLN A 155 3.15 -1.53 -3.48
N PHE A 156 2.81 -1.76 -4.74
CA PHE A 156 3.46 -1.10 -5.86
C PHE A 156 3.18 0.40 -5.89
N ASP A 157 1.96 0.83 -5.54
CA ASP A 157 1.62 2.24 -5.40
C ASP A 157 2.42 2.94 -4.29
N GLN A 158 2.75 2.22 -3.21
CA GLN A 158 3.61 2.73 -2.13
C GLN A 158 5.09 2.71 -2.49
N TYR A 159 5.53 1.73 -3.28
CA TYR A 159 6.93 1.51 -3.63
C TYR A 159 7.39 2.45 -4.76
N ASP A 160 6.58 2.61 -5.79
CA ASP A 160 6.93 3.34 -7.01
C ASP A 160 6.03 4.58 -7.16
N PRO A 161 6.57 5.79 -6.95
CA PRO A 161 5.80 7.02 -7.10
C PRO A 161 5.30 7.27 -8.53
N HIS A 162 5.76 6.49 -9.52
CA HIS A 162 5.31 6.55 -10.91
C HIS A 162 4.32 5.43 -11.27
N PHE A 163 3.97 4.55 -10.31
CA PHE A 163 3.00 3.49 -10.55
C PHE A 163 1.61 4.05 -10.85
N SER A 164 1.21 5.09 -10.12
CA SER A 164 -0.01 5.87 -10.33
C SER A 164 0.34 7.35 -10.58
N GLY A 165 -0.60 8.12 -11.13
CA GLY A 165 -0.45 9.57 -11.29
C GLY A 165 -0.92 10.35 -10.06
N SER A 166 -1.23 9.69 -8.94
CA SER A 166 -1.78 10.29 -7.73
C SER A 166 -0.70 10.57 -6.68
N SER A 167 -0.84 11.68 -5.97
CA SER A 167 -0.06 11.94 -4.74
C SER A 167 -0.67 11.31 -3.49
N VAL A 168 -1.92 10.85 -3.59
CA VAL A 168 -2.64 10.11 -2.55
C VAL A 168 -2.43 8.63 -2.78
N THR A 169 -2.08 7.86 -1.75
CA THR A 169 -1.86 6.43 -1.91
C THR A 169 -3.17 5.66 -2.08
N LEU A 170 -3.17 4.62 -2.92
CA LEU A 170 -4.31 3.73 -3.12
C LEU A 170 -4.86 3.17 -1.79
N GLY A 171 -3.94 2.83 -0.88
CA GLY A 171 -4.29 2.31 0.45
C GLY A 171 -5.10 3.26 1.33
N SER A 172 -5.01 4.58 1.10
CA SER A 172 -5.73 5.60 1.87
C SER A 172 -7.12 5.92 1.32
N LEU A 173 -7.46 5.47 0.11
CA LEU A 173 -8.79 5.66 -0.46
C LEU A 173 -9.86 5.01 0.39
N ILE A 174 -11.05 5.61 0.39
CA ILE A 174 -12.19 5.20 1.19
C ILE A 174 -13.21 4.48 0.30
N ILE A 175 -13.76 3.38 0.79
CA ILE A 175 -14.86 2.66 0.14
C ILE A 175 -16.12 3.51 0.22
N GLY A 176 -16.70 3.88 -0.93
CA GLY A 176 -17.79 4.81 -1.05
C GLY A 176 -19.18 4.21 -0.78
N SER A 177 -19.33 2.87 -0.90
CA SER A 177 -20.64 2.21 -0.81
C SER A 177 -20.55 0.78 -0.28
N GLY A 178 -21.71 0.17 -0.01
CA GLY A 178 -21.81 -1.22 0.44
C GLY A 178 -21.46 -1.44 1.91
N PRO A 179 -21.30 -2.71 2.33
CA PRO A 179 -21.08 -3.08 3.74
C PRO A 179 -19.77 -2.55 4.35
N PHE A 180 -18.81 -2.14 3.50
CA PHE A 180 -17.50 -1.63 3.89
C PHE A 180 -17.38 -0.11 3.74
N LYS A 181 -18.50 0.59 3.47
CA LYS A 181 -18.51 2.05 3.31
C LYS A 181 -17.83 2.77 4.47
N GLY A 182 -16.92 3.69 4.14
CA GLY A 182 -16.15 4.46 5.12
C GLY A 182 -14.84 3.80 5.56
N MET A 183 -14.62 2.53 5.21
CA MET A 183 -13.35 1.85 5.48
C MET A 183 -12.30 2.24 4.43
N THR A 184 -11.04 2.41 4.85
CA THR A 184 -9.95 2.59 3.88
C THR A 184 -9.57 1.27 3.22
N VAL A 185 -8.96 1.32 2.04
CA VAL A 185 -8.43 0.14 1.35
C VAL A 185 -7.41 -0.60 2.24
N SER A 186 -6.54 0.12 2.94
CA SER A 186 -5.58 -0.49 3.89
C SER A 186 -6.27 -1.21 5.06
N ALA A 187 -7.34 -0.63 5.62
CA ALA A 187 -8.11 -1.28 6.69
C ALA A 187 -8.82 -2.53 6.18
N LEU A 188 -9.37 -2.50 4.96
CA LEU A 188 -9.95 -3.67 4.31
C LEU A 188 -8.91 -4.78 4.11
N LEU A 189 -7.68 -4.46 3.69
CA LEU A 189 -6.60 -5.46 3.56
C LEU A 189 -6.31 -6.17 4.89
N VAL A 190 -6.37 -5.45 6.02
CA VAL A 190 -6.22 -6.06 7.36
C VAL A 190 -7.34 -7.06 7.62
N GLU A 191 -8.60 -6.69 7.39
CA GLU A 191 -9.75 -7.59 7.58
C GLU A 191 -9.71 -8.79 6.60
N ALA A 192 -9.33 -8.55 5.35
CA ALA A 192 -9.20 -9.60 4.36
C ALA A 192 -8.14 -10.65 4.75
N ASN A 193 -7.01 -10.22 5.30
CA ASN A 193 -5.98 -11.12 5.82
C ASN A 193 -6.49 -11.95 7.02
N LYS A 194 -7.27 -11.35 7.94
CA LYS A 194 -7.90 -12.07 9.05
C LYS A 194 -8.82 -13.16 8.53
N VAL A 195 -9.76 -12.80 7.64
CA VAL A 195 -10.72 -13.75 7.07
C VAL A 195 -10.03 -14.87 6.32
N LEU A 196 -9.10 -14.54 5.43
CA LEU A 196 -8.37 -15.54 4.65
C LEU A 196 -7.62 -16.52 5.56
N GLY A 197 -6.92 -16.02 6.55
CA GLY A 197 -6.06 -16.82 7.43
C GLY A 197 -6.75 -17.45 8.65
N GLY A 198 -8.08 -17.32 8.79
CA GLY A 198 -8.85 -17.92 9.89
C GLY A 198 -8.71 -17.20 11.23
N CYS A 199 -8.35 -15.92 11.26
CA CYS A 199 -8.43 -15.07 12.45
C CYS A 199 -9.84 -14.50 12.62
N PRO A 200 -10.24 -14.11 13.87
CA PRO A 200 -11.57 -13.55 14.11
C PRO A 200 -11.85 -12.30 13.27
N SER A 201 -12.99 -12.31 12.59
CA SER A 201 -13.52 -11.20 11.81
C SER A 201 -15.06 -11.26 11.83
N ALA A 202 -15.70 -10.11 11.66
CA ALA A 202 -17.15 -10.00 11.50
C ALA A 202 -17.63 -10.32 10.07
N TYR A 203 -16.71 -10.48 9.11
CA TYR A 203 -17.02 -10.63 7.69
C TYR A 203 -16.82 -12.06 7.20
N THR A 204 -17.59 -12.45 6.18
CA THR A 204 -17.46 -13.75 5.51
C THR A 204 -16.43 -13.69 4.37
N ALA A 205 -15.93 -14.88 3.98
CA ALA A 205 -15.01 -15.01 2.84
C ALA A 205 -15.59 -14.44 1.53
N THR A 206 -16.89 -14.64 1.31
CA THR A 206 -17.60 -14.12 0.12
C THR A 206 -17.67 -12.59 0.14
N GLN A 207 -18.11 -11.98 1.26
CA GLN A 207 -18.20 -10.52 1.38
C GLN A 207 -16.86 -9.85 1.11
N ILE A 208 -15.77 -10.39 1.68
CA ILE A 208 -14.42 -9.86 1.45
C ILE A 208 -14.00 -10.06 -0.01
N SER A 209 -14.22 -11.26 -0.57
CA SER A 209 -13.85 -11.54 -1.96
C SER A 209 -14.53 -10.60 -2.96
N ASP A 210 -15.82 -10.31 -2.76
CA ASP A 210 -16.62 -9.45 -3.65
C ASP A 210 -16.11 -8.00 -3.62
N VAL A 211 -15.86 -7.45 -2.42
CA VAL A 211 -15.33 -6.08 -2.31
C VAL A 211 -13.91 -5.96 -2.85
N LEU A 212 -13.05 -6.96 -2.63
CA LEU A 212 -11.70 -6.98 -3.22
C LEU A 212 -11.76 -6.99 -4.75
N THR A 213 -12.67 -7.79 -5.34
CA THR A 213 -12.90 -7.81 -6.79
C THR A 213 -13.27 -6.42 -7.30
N THR A 214 -14.27 -5.78 -6.67
CA THR A 214 -14.71 -4.43 -7.06
C THR A 214 -13.58 -3.40 -7.00
N ILE A 215 -12.72 -3.48 -5.98
CA ILE A 215 -11.56 -2.56 -5.86
C ILE A 215 -10.50 -2.86 -6.92
N ASN A 216 -10.19 -4.12 -7.19
CA ASN A 216 -9.21 -4.51 -8.19
C ASN A 216 -9.61 -4.06 -9.61
N GLU A 217 -10.91 -3.96 -9.88
CA GLU A 217 -11.46 -3.49 -11.15
C GLU A 217 -11.72 -1.98 -11.18
N ASN A 218 -11.64 -1.26 -10.04
CA ASN A 218 -12.07 0.14 -9.95
C ASN A 218 -11.23 1.10 -10.80
N PHE A 219 -9.92 0.86 -10.91
CA PHE A 219 -8.98 1.66 -11.71
C PHE A 219 -8.16 0.77 -12.65
N ASP A 220 -8.83 -0.22 -13.29
CA ASP A 220 -8.12 -1.23 -14.09
C ASP A 220 -7.23 -0.57 -15.15
N ASP A 221 -5.95 -0.94 -15.10
CA ASP A 221 -4.84 -0.39 -15.89
C ASP A 221 -4.72 1.15 -15.88
N GLY A 222 -5.31 1.83 -14.89
CA GLY A 222 -5.33 3.29 -14.80
C GLY A 222 -6.22 3.98 -15.86
N THR A 223 -7.02 3.23 -16.61
CA THR A 223 -7.84 3.73 -17.72
C THR A 223 -9.33 3.83 -17.40
N VAL A 224 -9.75 3.27 -16.27
CA VAL A 224 -11.14 3.22 -15.81
C VAL A 224 -11.27 3.91 -14.46
N ASN A 225 -12.44 4.45 -14.15
CA ASN A 225 -12.83 4.82 -12.79
C ASN A 225 -14.23 4.27 -12.51
N GLY A 226 -14.30 3.19 -11.74
CA GLY A 226 -15.55 2.53 -11.36
C GLY A 226 -16.38 3.29 -10.33
N GLY A 227 -15.86 4.38 -9.75
CA GLY A 227 -16.58 5.22 -8.79
C GLY A 227 -16.82 4.56 -7.42
N PHE A 228 -16.22 3.40 -7.15
CA PHE A 228 -16.41 2.70 -5.89
C PHE A 228 -15.53 3.23 -4.76
N LEU A 229 -14.36 3.76 -5.09
CA LEU A 229 -13.43 4.37 -4.15
C LEU A 229 -13.54 5.89 -4.21
N VAL A 230 -13.47 6.54 -3.04
CA VAL A 230 -13.53 7.99 -2.89
C VAL A 230 -12.28 8.50 -2.17
N CYS A 231 -11.93 9.75 -2.41
CA CYS A 231 -10.77 10.40 -1.82
C CYS A 231 -10.93 10.67 -0.33
N PRO A 232 -9.86 10.59 0.47
CA PRO A 232 -9.86 11.10 1.85
C PRO A 232 -10.19 12.60 1.86
N GLY A 233 -11.10 13.02 2.75
CA GLY A 233 -11.49 14.43 2.87
C GLY A 233 -12.73 14.86 2.09
N GLY A 234 -13.37 13.95 1.32
CA GLY A 234 -14.75 14.06 0.85
C GLY A 234 -15.07 15.27 0.00
N GLY A 235 -14.46 15.42 -1.14
CA GLY A 235 -14.95 16.23 -2.25
C GLY A 235 -14.99 15.33 -3.49
N VAL A 236 -16.16 14.85 -3.87
CA VAL A 236 -16.34 14.19 -5.16
C VAL A 236 -16.27 15.28 -6.22
N THR A 237 -15.09 15.57 -6.72
CA THR A 237 -14.97 16.34 -7.95
C THR A 237 -14.68 15.35 -9.06
N PHE A 238 -15.74 14.93 -9.73
CA PHE A 238 -15.61 14.24 -11.01
C PHE A 238 -15.19 15.30 -12.06
N MET A 239 -14.07 15.14 -12.68
CA MET A 239 -13.77 15.72 -13.99
C MET A 239 -13.77 14.60 -15.01
#